data_e4f3128788a8507f904627c1ca1d1c03
#
_entry.id   e4f3128788a8507f904627c1ca1d1c03
#
_cell.length_a   1.000
_cell.length_b   1.000
_cell.length_c   1.000
_cell.angle_alpha   90.00
_cell.angle_beta   90.00
_cell.angle_gamma   90.00
#
_symmetry.space_group_name_H-M   'P 1'
#
loop_
_entity.id
_entity.type
_entity.pdbx_description
1 polymer ?
#
loop_
_entity_poly.entity_id
_entity_poly.type
_entity_poly.pdbx_seq_one_letter_code
_entity_poly.pdbx_strand_id
1 'polypeptide(L)'
;MAKDYIEFYLILLQLNKNIKETKKNIIQAGQKAVDELIKVAKEPIVDSDDDISADRLQNAAATKKLAIFDAFEILNRIQEEENLLEGRAPEEKKQTTFKGFAEGRSK
;
A
#
# COMPACT_ATOMS: atom_id res chain seq x y z
N MET A 1 6.20 -43.78 7.63
CA MET A 1 4.87 -43.28 7.40
C MET A 1 4.54 -42.11 8.29
N ALA A 2 4.42 -42.32 9.60
CA ALA A 2 4.21 -41.19 10.48
C ALA A 2 5.35 -40.19 10.42
N LYS A 3 6.54 -40.69 10.20
CA LYS A 3 7.72 -39.85 10.07
C LYS A 3 7.62 -38.89 8.90
N ASP A 4 7.17 -39.43 7.76
CA ASP A 4 7.05 -38.59 6.57
C ASP A 4 6.02 -37.48 6.74
N TYR A 5 4.97 -37.78 7.42
CA TYR A 5 3.93 -36.81 7.73
C TYR A 5 4.47 -35.67 8.59
N ILE A 6 5.23 -36.02 9.61
CA ILE A 6 5.79 -35.03 10.52
C ILE A 6 6.78 -34.14 9.79
N GLU A 7 7.64 -34.73 9.00
CA GLU A 7 8.61 -33.97 8.23
C GLU A 7 7.94 -33.01 7.26
N PHE A 8 6.92 -33.50 6.55
CA PHE A 8 6.18 -32.67 5.61
C PHE A 8 5.52 -31.50 6.34
N TYR A 9 4.93 -31.76 7.47
CA TYR A 9 4.28 -30.74 8.27
C TYR A 9 5.27 -29.67 8.73
N LEU A 10 6.45 -30.10 9.18
CA LEU A 10 7.48 -29.18 9.61
C LEU A 10 7.97 -28.30 8.47
N ILE A 11 8.09 -28.88 7.29
CA ILE A 11 8.49 -28.10 6.11
C ILE A 11 7.44 -27.05 5.80
N LEU A 12 6.16 -27.41 5.87
CA LEU A 12 5.09 -26.45 5.64
C LEU A 12 5.10 -25.31 6.64
N LEU A 13 5.34 -25.64 7.91
CA LEU A 13 5.43 -24.61 8.94
C LEU A 13 6.59 -23.66 8.66
N GLN A 14 7.72 -24.21 8.23
CA GLN A 14 8.88 -23.40 7.92
C GLN A 14 8.60 -22.46 6.73
N LEU A 15 7.94 -22.97 5.70
CA LEU A 15 7.57 -22.18 4.56
C LEU A 15 6.65 -21.03 4.96
N ASN A 16 5.66 -21.31 5.79
CA ASN A 16 4.74 -20.28 6.26
C ASN A 16 5.48 -19.19 7.02
N LYS A 17 6.43 -19.59 7.84
CA LYS A 17 7.23 -18.66 8.60
C LYS A 17 8.04 -17.76 7.68
N ASN A 18 8.66 -18.36 6.66
CA ASN A 18 9.47 -17.62 5.71
C ASN A 18 8.62 -16.63 4.92
N ILE A 19 7.43 -17.05 4.52
CA ILE A 19 6.52 -16.17 3.79
C ILE A 19 6.11 -14.99 4.65
N LYS A 20 5.80 -15.23 5.91
CA LYS A 20 5.43 -14.16 6.82
C LYS A 20 6.55 -13.15 7.01
N GLU A 21 7.76 -13.64 7.17
CA GLU A 21 8.92 -12.77 7.32
C GLU A 21 9.16 -11.95 6.07
N THR A 22 9.04 -12.59 4.92
CA THR A 22 9.19 -11.89 3.65
C THR A 22 8.15 -10.80 3.51
N LYS A 23 6.90 -11.09 3.87
CA LYS A 23 5.84 -10.09 3.81
C LYS A 23 6.13 -8.92 4.73
N LYS A 24 6.62 -9.18 5.93
CA LYS A 24 6.99 -8.11 6.85
C LYS A 24 8.09 -7.24 6.26
N ASN A 25 9.05 -7.85 5.60
CA ASN A 25 10.12 -7.10 4.95
C ASN A 25 9.58 -6.23 3.82
N ILE A 26 8.65 -6.75 3.06
CA ILE A 26 8.03 -5.98 1.99
C ILE A 26 7.21 -4.82 2.57
N ILE A 27 6.51 -5.07 3.66
CA ILE A 27 5.75 -4.02 4.33
C ILE A 27 6.69 -2.90 4.79
N GLN A 28 7.81 -3.25 5.38
CA GLN A 28 8.79 -2.25 5.81
C GLN A 28 9.31 -1.44 4.63
N ALA A 29 9.61 -2.12 3.53
CA ALA A 29 10.06 -1.42 2.33
C ALA A 29 8.98 -0.49 1.80
N GLY A 30 7.72 -0.94 1.86
CA GLY A 30 6.61 -0.11 1.45
C GLY A 30 6.44 1.12 2.31
N GLN A 31 6.61 0.97 3.62
CA GLN A 31 6.52 2.10 4.53
C GLN A 31 7.61 3.13 4.23
N LYS A 32 8.79 2.67 3.91
CA LYS A 32 9.86 3.56 3.50
C LYS A 32 9.53 4.29 2.20
N ALA A 33 8.95 3.56 1.25
CA ALA A 33 8.54 4.16 -0.01
C ALA A 33 7.51 5.24 0.21
N VAL A 34 6.57 5.02 1.13
CA VAL A 34 5.57 6.02 1.48
C VAL A 34 6.25 7.28 2.01
N ASP A 35 7.23 7.11 2.89
CA ASP A 35 7.96 8.26 3.42
C ASP A 35 8.64 9.07 2.31
N GLU A 36 9.22 8.37 1.33
CA GLU A 36 9.84 9.05 0.21
C GLU A 36 8.81 9.79 -0.65
N LEU A 37 7.65 9.17 -0.86
CA LEU A 37 6.59 9.80 -1.62
C LEU A 37 6.05 11.03 -0.89
N ILE A 38 5.97 10.98 0.42
CA ILE A 38 5.56 12.12 1.21
C ILE A 38 6.55 13.27 1.02
N LYS A 39 7.83 12.97 0.98
CA LYS A 39 8.84 14.01 0.74
C LYS A 39 8.63 14.66 -0.62
N VAL A 40 8.39 13.86 -1.64
CA VAL A 40 8.14 14.40 -2.97
C VAL A 40 6.90 15.30 -2.95
N ALA A 41 5.85 14.85 -2.28
CA ALA A 41 4.61 15.63 -2.21
C ALA A 41 4.81 16.95 -1.47
N LYS A 42 5.71 16.97 -0.50
CA LYS A 42 5.97 18.17 0.30
C LYS A 42 6.93 19.15 -0.34
N GLU A 43 7.68 18.71 -1.31
CA GLU A 43 8.64 19.58 -1.97
C GLU A 43 7.93 20.77 -2.60
N PRO A 44 8.43 21.98 -2.36
CA PRO A 44 7.79 23.15 -2.96
C PRO A 44 8.02 23.15 -4.46
N ILE A 45 7.01 23.63 -5.18
CA ILE A 45 7.14 23.84 -6.62
C ILE A 45 7.76 25.23 -6.80
N VAL A 46 9.00 25.34 -6.41
CA VAL A 46 9.68 26.62 -6.47
C VAL A 46 10.87 26.50 -7.38
N ASP A 47 10.89 27.32 -8.38
CA ASP A 47 12.08 27.47 -9.17
C ASP A 47 12.78 28.72 -8.68
N SER A 48 14.11 28.70 -8.69
CA SER A 48 14.86 29.85 -8.27
C SER A 48 14.62 31.05 -9.20
N ASP A 49 14.16 30.78 -10.39
CA ASP A 49 13.77 31.82 -11.33
C ASP A 49 12.27 32.05 -11.25
N ASP A 50 11.89 33.30 -11.35
CA ASP A 50 10.48 33.67 -11.30
C ASP A 50 9.69 33.16 -12.51
N ASP A 51 10.40 32.68 -13.50
CA ASP A 51 9.80 32.27 -14.77
C ASP A 51 9.62 30.76 -14.84
N ILE A 52 8.76 30.23 -14.02
CA ILE A 52 8.40 28.84 -14.16
C ILE A 52 7.37 28.73 -15.26
N SER A 53 7.65 27.94 -16.27
CA SER A 53 6.71 27.78 -17.36
C SER A 53 5.48 27.03 -16.88
N ALA A 54 4.35 27.27 -17.54
CA ALA A 54 3.11 26.58 -17.19
C ALA A 54 3.27 25.06 -17.28
N ASP A 55 4.03 24.61 -18.28
CA ASP A 55 4.26 23.18 -18.46
C ASP A 55 5.02 22.58 -17.29
N ARG A 56 6.06 23.26 -16.81
CA ARG A 56 6.84 22.77 -15.69
C ARG A 56 6.03 22.75 -14.42
N LEU A 57 5.23 23.78 -14.21
CA LEU A 57 4.36 23.83 -13.05
C LEU A 57 3.35 22.70 -13.06
N GLN A 58 2.77 22.46 -14.23
CA GLN A 58 1.80 21.41 -14.40
C GLN A 58 2.43 20.03 -14.16
N ASN A 59 3.62 19.82 -14.70
CA ASN A 59 4.33 18.55 -14.51
C ASN A 59 4.68 18.33 -13.05
N ALA A 60 5.12 19.36 -12.36
CA ALA A 60 5.43 19.25 -10.95
C ALA A 60 4.19 18.93 -10.13
N ALA A 61 3.08 19.58 -10.45
CA ALA A 61 1.82 19.32 -9.74
C ALA A 61 1.33 17.90 -10.00
N ALA A 62 1.45 17.43 -11.24
CA ALA A 62 1.06 16.07 -11.57
C ALA A 62 1.92 15.05 -10.84
N THR A 63 3.22 15.31 -10.74
CA THR A 63 4.13 14.42 -10.02
C THR A 63 3.74 14.33 -8.55
N LYS A 64 3.41 15.45 -7.94
CA LYS A 64 2.99 15.45 -6.54
C LYS A 64 1.67 14.71 -6.36
N LYS A 65 0.75 14.91 -7.26
CA LYS A 65 -0.53 14.22 -7.20
C LYS A 65 -0.32 12.71 -7.28
N LEU A 66 0.51 12.26 -8.20
CA LEU A 66 0.82 10.84 -8.33
C LEU A 66 1.48 10.30 -7.07
N ALA A 67 2.40 11.07 -6.48
CA ALA A 67 3.06 10.65 -5.26
C ALA A 67 2.05 10.45 -4.14
N ILE A 68 1.09 11.36 -4.00
CA ILE A 68 0.07 11.25 -2.98
C ILE A 68 -0.82 10.02 -3.22
N PHE A 69 -1.25 9.82 -4.45
CA PHE A 69 -2.09 8.68 -4.79
C PHE A 69 -1.35 7.36 -4.58
N ASP A 70 -0.09 7.32 -5.00
CA ASP A 70 0.72 6.12 -4.81
C ASP A 70 0.92 5.82 -3.33
N ALA A 71 1.13 6.85 -2.52
CA ALA A 71 1.28 6.67 -1.08
C ALA A 71 0.02 6.04 -0.47
N PHE A 72 -1.15 6.53 -0.88
CA PHE A 72 -2.40 5.96 -0.40
C PHE A 72 -2.57 4.51 -0.85
N GLU A 73 -2.23 4.21 -2.08
CA GLU A 73 -2.32 2.84 -2.59
C GLU A 73 -1.42 1.91 -1.79
N ILE A 74 -0.19 2.33 -1.55
CA ILE A 74 0.76 1.51 -0.80
C ILE A 74 0.26 1.30 0.62
N LEU A 75 -0.22 2.36 1.26
CA LEU A 75 -0.75 2.25 2.63
C LEU A 75 -1.93 1.30 2.70
N ASN A 76 -2.84 1.40 1.76
CA ASN A 76 -4.00 0.51 1.74
C ASN A 76 -3.57 -0.94 1.60
N ARG A 77 -2.62 -1.19 0.73
CA ARG A 77 -2.13 -2.54 0.53
C ARG A 77 -1.41 -3.07 1.76
N ILE A 78 -0.60 -2.21 2.38
CA ILE A 78 0.08 -2.58 3.62
C ILE A 78 -0.93 -2.96 4.69
N GLN A 79 -1.99 -2.18 4.83
CA GLN A 79 -3.01 -2.44 5.82
C GLN A 79 -3.70 -3.77 5.58
N GLU A 80 -4.01 -4.06 4.32
CA GLU A 80 -4.60 -5.34 3.96
C GLU A 80 -3.69 -6.50 4.33
N GLU A 81 -2.41 -6.37 4.02
CA GLU A 81 -1.46 -7.43 4.31
C GLU A 81 -1.25 -7.61 5.81
N GLU A 82 -1.21 -6.51 6.56
CA GLU A 82 -1.09 -6.59 8.01
C GLU A 82 -2.30 -7.26 8.63
N ASN A 83 -3.48 -6.94 8.12
CA ASN A 83 -4.69 -7.59 8.61
C ASN A 83 -4.66 -9.09 8.36
N LEU A 84 -4.19 -9.49 7.20
CA LEU A 84 -4.07 -10.90 6.87
C LEU A 84 -3.05 -11.60 7.77
N LEU A 85 -1.93 -10.94 8.04
CA LEU A 85 -0.91 -11.51 8.92
C LEU A 85 -1.43 -11.70 10.33
N GLU A 86 -2.31 -10.81 10.77
CA GLU A 86 -2.90 -10.90 12.11
C GLU A 86 -4.13 -11.78 12.14
N GLY A 87 -4.52 -12.34 11.02
CA GLY A 87 -5.67 -13.21 10.95
C GLY A 87 -7.00 -12.49 10.93
N ARG A 88 -7.01 -11.20 10.65
CA ARG A 88 -8.25 -10.44 10.56
C ARG A 88 -8.88 -10.63 9.21
N ALA A 89 -10.21 -10.63 9.20
CA ALA A 89 -10.94 -10.68 7.95
C ALA A 89 -10.77 -9.36 7.21
N PRO A 90 -10.86 -9.37 5.87
CA PRO A 90 -10.82 -8.14 5.11
C PRO A 90 -11.91 -7.18 5.59
N GLU A 91 -11.58 -5.90 5.63
CA GLU A 91 -12.51 -4.92 6.13
C GLU A 91 -13.68 -4.73 5.19
N GLU A 92 -14.84 -4.54 5.79
CA GLU A 92 -16.07 -4.31 5.02
C GLU A 92 -16.20 -2.87 4.56
N LYS A 93 -15.28 -2.02 4.95
CA LYS A 93 -15.35 -0.60 4.63
C LYS A 93 -15.55 -0.34 3.15
N LYS A 94 -14.83 -1.07 2.31
CA LYS A 94 -14.95 -0.90 0.88
C LYS A 94 -16.33 -1.25 0.39
N GLN A 95 -16.84 -2.36 0.88
CA GLN A 95 -18.17 -2.79 0.48
C GLN A 95 -19.25 -1.85 0.99
N THR A 96 -19.10 -1.39 2.20
CA THR A 96 -20.06 -0.47 2.79
C THR A 96 -20.14 0.81 1.99
N THR A 97 -18.98 1.36 1.65
CA THR A 97 -18.94 2.59 0.86
C THR A 97 -19.57 2.38 -0.50
N PHE A 98 -19.21 1.27 -1.12
CA PHE A 98 -19.74 0.96 -2.44
C PHE A 98 -21.23 0.75 -2.42
N LYS A 99 -21.71 0.04 -1.42
CA LYS A 99 -23.13 -0.21 -1.26
C LYS A 99 -23.90 1.09 -1.05
N GLY A 100 -23.38 1.95 -0.22
CA GLY A 100 -24.04 3.21 0.04
C GLY A 100 -24.20 4.02 -1.23
N PHE A 101 -23.18 4.02 -2.06
CA PHE A 101 -23.23 4.72 -3.33
C PHE A 101 -24.29 4.10 -4.25
N ALA A 102 -24.29 2.78 -4.33
CA ALA A 102 -25.23 2.08 -5.19
C ALA A 102 -26.67 2.29 -4.72
N GLU A 103 -26.86 2.24 -3.42
CA GLU A 103 -28.20 2.46 -2.86
C GLU A 103 -28.71 3.86 -3.13
N GLY A 104 -27.81 4.83 -3.04
CA GLY A 104 -28.17 6.19 -3.35
C GLY A 104 -28.65 6.34 -4.79
N ARG A 105 -28.08 5.59 -5.68
CA ARG A 105 -28.44 5.65 -7.08
C ARG A 105 -29.75 4.94 -7.39
N SER A 106 -30.02 3.89 -6.65
CA SER A 106 -31.25 3.12 -6.92
C SER A 106 -32.49 3.79 -6.40
N LYS A 107 -32.34 4.85 -5.69
CA LYS A 107 -33.46 5.67 -5.28
C LYS A 107 -33.68 6.80 -6.26
#